data_658674ea6235a33b26e1e377b6e464d4
#
_entry.id   658674ea6235a33b26e1e377b6e464d4
#
_cell.length_a   1.000
_cell.length_b   1.000
_cell.length_c   1.000
_cell.angle_alpha   90.00
_cell.angle_beta   90.00
_cell.angle_gamma   90.00
#
_symmetry.space_group_name_H-M   'P 1'
#
loop_
_entity.id
_entity.type
_entity.pdbx_description
1 polymer ?
#
loop_
_entity_poly.entity_id
_entity_poly.type
_entity_poly.pdbx_seq_one_letter_code
_entity_poly.pdbx_strand_id
1 'polypeptide(L)'
;QKKTFIRNFFTTMQLVMAGNDNQGLRYGTIKTPEKYFLQWKEAEVSNPYANSLDFHLSLICNKQRFLHIIHDFMVFDAGTKKTCRHNQFFGIEAAKQRIAQREGGIIWHTQGSGKSLTMVWLAKWLRENKNARVLIVTDRTELDEQIEKVFNGVGESIYRTKSGADLLDTLNQHTQSLIC
;
A
#
# COMPACT_ATOMS: atom_id res chain seq x y z
N GLN A 1 -23.35 2.07 6.86
CA GLN A 1 -23.64 2.83 5.61
C GLN A 1 -24.93 2.26 5.00
N LYS A 2 -26.06 2.77 5.43
CA LYS A 2 -27.36 2.33 4.90
C LYS A 2 -27.46 2.75 3.44
N LYS A 3 -27.85 1.82 2.57
CA LYS A 3 -27.99 2.00 1.09
C LYS A 3 -28.84 3.19 0.66
N THR A 4 -29.58 3.81 1.57
CA THR A 4 -30.57 4.87 1.33
C THR A 4 -30.05 6.29 1.62
N PHE A 5 -28.90 6.46 2.25
CA PHE A 5 -28.40 7.79 2.63
C PHE A 5 -27.21 8.20 1.77
N ILE A 6 -27.36 9.26 1.00
CA ILE A 6 -26.32 10.02 0.28
C ILE A 6 -25.27 9.13 -0.41
N ARG A 7 -25.72 8.12 -1.19
CA ARG A 7 -24.84 7.18 -1.90
C ARG A 7 -23.77 7.90 -2.73
N ASN A 8 -24.15 8.95 -3.44
CA ASN A 8 -23.26 9.68 -4.34
C ASN A 8 -22.15 10.43 -3.59
N PHE A 9 -22.43 10.93 -2.38
CA PHE A 9 -21.42 11.57 -1.53
C PHE A 9 -20.28 10.60 -1.17
N PHE A 10 -20.63 9.35 -0.81
CA PHE A 10 -19.62 8.37 -0.42
C PHE A 10 -18.81 7.79 -1.59
N THR A 11 -19.25 7.93 -2.83
CA THR A 11 -18.51 7.45 -3.99
C THR A 11 -17.23 8.24 -4.25
N THR A 12 -17.21 9.52 -3.87
CA THR A 12 -16.05 10.42 -4.04
C THR A 12 -15.11 10.43 -2.84
N MET A 13 -15.52 9.84 -1.70
CA MET A 13 -14.70 9.83 -0.48
C MET A 13 -13.43 9.00 -0.66
N GLN A 14 -12.30 9.60 -0.31
CA GLN A 14 -11.01 8.89 -0.31
C GLN A 14 -10.80 8.14 1.00
N LEU A 15 -10.94 8.83 2.12
CA LEU A 15 -10.78 8.27 3.46
C LEU A 15 -12.03 8.52 4.30
N VAL A 16 -12.31 7.60 5.20
CA VAL A 16 -13.31 7.71 6.27
C VAL A 16 -12.56 7.69 7.59
N MET A 17 -12.82 8.67 8.43
CA MET A 17 -12.14 8.83 9.71
C MET A 17 -13.16 8.87 10.85
N ALA A 18 -12.78 8.32 12.00
CA ALA A 18 -13.53 8.38 13.24
C ALA A 18 -12.55 8.41 14.42
N GLY A 19 -12.89 9.16 15.46
CA GLY A 19 -12.01 9.26 16.62
C GLY A 19 -12.65 10.00 17.79
N ASN A 20 -11.93 10.00 18.89
CA ASN A 20 -12.23 10.74 20.10
C ASN A 20 -10.95 11.17 20.82
N ASP A 21 -11.08 12.06 21.79
CA ASP A 21 -9.94 12.69 22.49
C ASP A 21 -9.03 11.70 23.22
N ASN A 22 -9.59 10.58 23.70
CA ASN A 22 -8.84 9.60 24.48
C ASN A 22 -8.15 8.55 23.62
N GLN A 23 -8.85 8.02 22.59
CA GLN A 23 -8.36 6.93 21.75
C GLN A 23 -7.68 7.41 20.48
N GLY A 24 -7.82 8.69 20.16
CA GLY A 24 -7.29 9.29 18.95
C GLY A 24 -8.09 8.92 17.71
N LEU A 25 -7.44 8.99 16.55
CA LEU A 25 -8.04 8.83 15.24
C LEU A 25 -7.85 7.43 14.68
N ARG A 26 -8.91 6.91 14.09
CA ARG A 26 -8.86 5.73 13.21
C ARG A 26 -9.31 6.11 11.82
N TYR A 27 -8.74 5.48 10.80
CA TYR A 27 -9.03 5.75 9.41
C TYR A 27 -9.21 4.47 8.62
N GLY A 28 -9.92 4.58 7.53
CA GLY A 28 -10.17 3.49 6.59
C GLY A 28 -10.70 4.05 5.29
N THR A 29 -11.26 3.18 4.47
CA THR A 29 -11.91 3.52 3.22
C THR A 29 -13.41 3.17 3.29
N ILE A 30 -14.15 3.53 2.25
CA ILE A 30 -15.56 3.14 2.14
C ILE A 30 -15.68 1.61 2.24
N LYS A 31 -16.68 1.14 2.98
CA LYS A 31 -16.97 -0.27 3.26
C LYS A 31 -15.92 -1.01 4.10
N THR A 32 -14.92 -0.33 4.64
CA THR A 32 -14.02 -0.96 5.61
C THR A 32 -14.83 -1.37 6.85
N PRO A 33 -14.85 -2.66 7.24
CA PRO A 33 -15.44 -3.10 8.50
C PRO A 33 -14.74 -2.45 9.70
N GLU A 34 -15.46 -2.18 10.78
CA GLU A 34 -14.95 -1.47 11.96
C GLU A 34 -13.64 -2.06 12.50
N LYS A 35 -13.55 -3.39 12.61
CA LYS A 35 -12.35 -4.09 13.08
C LYS A 35 -11.10 -3.90 12.24
N TYR A 36 -11.24 -3.38 11.03
CA TYR A 36 -10.12 -3.14 10.09
C TYR A 36 -9.78 -1.67 9.94
N PHE A 37 -10.41 -0.78 10.70
CA PHE A 37 -9.98 0.60 10.76
C PHE A 37 -8.57 0.70 11.33
N LEU A 38 -7.74 1.47 10.67
CA LEU A 38 -6.32 1.61 10.94
C LEU A 38 -6.09 2.77 11.91
N GLN A 39 -4.98 2.73 12.63
CA GLN A 39 -4.45 3.84 13.41
C GLN A 39 -3.09 4.22 12.85
N TRP A 40 -2.88 5.52 12.65
CA TRP A 40 -1.57 6.02 12.26
C TRP A 40 -0.67 6.04 13.48
N LYS A 41 0.53 5.48 13.34
CA LYS A 41 1.53 5.42 14.40
C LYS A 41 2.87 5.89 13.84
N GLU A 42 3.53 6.77 14.56
CA GLU A 42 4.92 7.15 14.31
C GLU A 42 5.75 6.84 15.54
N ALA A 43 6.89 6.20 15.34
CA ALA A 43 7.86 6.01 16.40
C ALA A 43 8.52 7.37 16.69
N GLU A 44 8.84 7.61 17.98
CA GLU A 44 9.66 8.74 18.44
C GLU A 44 9.03 10.15 18.30
N VAL A 45 7.76 10.26 17.92
CA VAL A 45 7.06 11.54 17.91
C VAL A 45 6.32 11.74 19.23
N SER A 46 6.77 12.69 20.03
CA SER A 46 6.06 13.08 21.25
C SER A 46 4.76 13.81 20.88
N ASN A 47 3.70 13.54 21.66
CA ASN A 47 2.43 14.24 21.48
C ASN A 47 2.50 15.65 22.11
N PRO A 48 2.52 16.73 21.30
CA PRO A 48 2.52 18.10 21.81
C PRO A 48 1.11 18.62 22.10
N TYR A 49 0.07 17.85 21.80
CA TYR A 49 -1.34 18.25 21.89
C TYR A 49 -1.97 17.80 23.21
N ALA A 50 -3.02 18.49 23.63
CA ALA A 50 -3.75 18.16 24.84
C ALA A 50 -4.52 16.83 24.77
N ASN A 51 -4.86 16.40 23.56
CA ASN A 51 -5.61 15.17 23.32
C ASN A 51 -5.02 14.31 22.19
N SER A 52 -5.39 13.04 22.16
CA SER A 52 -4.91 12.09 21.17
C SER A 52 -5.52 12.29 19.77
N LEU A 53 -6.70 12.88 19.68
CA LEU A 53 -7.37 13.10 18.38
C LEU A 53 -6.62 14.15 17.57
N ASP A 54 -6.31 15.30 18.14
CA ASP A 54 -5.57 16.38 17.47
C ASP A 54 -4.19 15.92 17.07
N PHE A 55 -3.53 15.15 17.93
CA PHE A 55 -2.24 14.55 17.60
C PHE A 55 -2.32 13.66 16.37
N HIS A 56 -3.20 12.69 16.34
CA HIS A 56 -3.33 11.79 15.19
C HIS A 56 -3.82 12.52 13.92
N LEU A 57 -4.69 13.53 14.05
CA LEU A 57 -5.09 14.39 12.94
C LEU A 57 -3.88 15.14 12.36
N SER A 58 -3.04 15.73 13.21
CA SER A 58 -1.85 16.44 12.75
C SER A 58 -0.88 15.54 12.00
N LEU A 59 -0.76 14.28 12.42
CA LEU A 59 0.10 13.29 11.75
C LEU A 59 -0.43 12.91 10.37
N ILE A 60 -1.67 12.44 10.27
CA ILE A 60 -2.20 11.89 9.01
C ILE A 60 -2.65 12.99 8.04
N CYS A 61 -3.17 14.11 8.55
CA CYS A 61 -3.69 15.21 7.76
C CYS A 61 -2.64 16.27 7.42
N ASN A 62 -1.35 16.04 7.73
CA ASN A 62 -0.29 16.83 7.13
C ASN A 62 -0.47 16.88 5.61
N LYS A 63 -0.53 18.09 5.02
CA LYS A 63 -0.93 18.30 3.63
C LYS A 63 -0.15 17.43 2.64
N GLN A 64 1.17 17.38 2.76
CA GLN A 64 2.01 16.60 1.85
C GLN A 64 1.76 15.12 2.02
N ARG A 65 1.73 14.62 3.25
CA ARG A 65 1.45 13.21 3.56
C ARG A 65 0.06 12.79 3.11
N PHE A 66 -0.94 13.61 3.39
CA PHE A 66 -2.32 13.30 3.02
C PHE A 66 -2.51 13.17 1.50
N LEU A 67 -1.96 14.12 0.75
CA LEU A 67 -1.97 14.06 -0.71
C LEU A 67 -1.18 12.85 -1.24
N HIS A 68 -0.05 12.55 -0.62
CA HIS A 68 0.76 11.38 -0.97
C HIS A 68 0.01 10.06 -0.71
N ILE A 69 -0.69 9.95 0.43
CA ILE A 69 -1.53 8.78 0.71
C ILE A 69 -2.63 8.62 -0.34
N ILE A 70 -3.30 9.70 -0.71
CA ILE A 70 -4.38 9.66 -1.71
C ILE A 70 -3.85 9.29 -3.09
N HIS A 71 -2.72 9.86 -3.48
CA HIS A 71 -2.16 9.66 -4.82
C HIS A 71 -1.50 8.28 -4.99
N ASP A 72 -0.61 7.90 -4.06
CA ASP A 72 0.25 6.73 -4.23
C ASP A 72 -0.24 5.48 -3.49
N PHE A 73 -1.02 5.64 -2.41
CA PHE A 73 -1.35 4.55 -1.50
C PHE A 73 -2.84 4.17 -1.46
N MET A 74 -3.57 4.53 -2.49
CA MET A 74 -4.93 4.05 -2.71
C MET A 74 -4.94 3.00 -3.81
N VAL A 75 -5.56 1.85 -3.55
CA VAL A 75 -5.76 0.78 -4.52
C VAL A 75 -7.17 0.22 -4.44
N PHE A 76 -7.64 -0.35 -5.54
CA PHE A 76 -8.87 -1.13 -5.57
C PHE A 76 -8.48 -2.60 -5.70
N ASP A 77 -8.58 -3.34 -4.60
CA ASP A 77 -8.30 -4.76 -4.56
C ASP A 77 -9.63 -5.53 -4.66
N ALA A 78 -9.83 -6.22 -5.77
CA ALA A 78 -11.10 -6.90 -6.12
C ALA A 78 -12.33 -5.99 -5.91
N GLY A 79 -12.24 -4.74 -6.36
CA GLY A 79 -13.31 -3.74 -6.26
C GLY A 79 -13.51 -3.12 -4.88
N THR A 80 -12.67 -3.48 -3.91
CA THR A 80 -12.66 -2.86 -2.57
C THR A 80 -11.54 -1.86 -2.47
N LYS A 81 -11.89 -0.59 -2.20
CA LYS A 81 -10.88 0.45 -1.98
C LYS A 81 -10.10 0.15 -0.68
N LYS A 82 -8.78 0.21 -0.78
CA LYS A 82 -7.85 0.03 0.35
C LYS A 82 -6.85 1.17 0.40
N THR A 83 -6.39 1.48 1.61
CA THR A 83 -5.31 2.43 1.86
C THR A 83 -4.21 1.78 2.70
N CYS A 84 -3.04 2.40 2.74
CA CYS A 84 -1.89 1.86 3.45
C CYS A 84 -2.01 1.98 4.98
N ARG A 85 -1.32 1.09 5.66
CA ARG A 85 -0.95 1.21 7.06
C ARG A 85 0.31 2.08 7.20
N HIS A 86 0.51 2.67 8.37
CA HIS A 86 1.72 3.46 8.65
C HIS A 86 3.03 2.71 8.35
N ASN A 87 3.13 1.42 8.75
CA ASN A 87 4.32 0.61 8.49
C ASN A 87 4.57 0.37 7.00
N GLN A 88 3.52 0.23 6.19
CA GLN A 88 3.64 0.12 4.73
C GLN A 88 4.12 1.43 4.12
N PHE A 89 3.54 2.55 4.53
CA PHE A 89 3.94 3.89 4.09
C PHE A 89 5.42 4.12 4.37
N PHE A 90 5.85 4.02 5.63
CA PHE A 90 7.24 4.27 6.00
C PHE A 90 8.22 3.27 5.40
N GLY A 91 7.83 1.99 5.29
CA GLY A 91 8.66 0.98 4.64
C GLY A 91 8.91 1.28 3.15
N ILE A 92 7.90 1.76 2.45
CA ILE A 92 8.03 2.16 1.03
C ILE A 92 8.85 3.44 0.90
N GLU A 93 8.64 4.44 1.75
CA GLU A 93 9.43 5.68 1.72
C GLU A 93 10.92 5.41 2.01
N ALA A 94 11.23 4.55 2.98
CA ALA A 94 12.60 4.12 3.22
C ALA A 94 13.19 3.35 2.02
N ALA A 95 12.41 2.47 1.38
CA ALA A 95 12.84 1.77 0.17
C ALA A 95 13.12 2.75 -0.99
N LYS A 96 12.27 3.75 -1.21
CA LYS A 96 12.49 4.80 -2.22
C LYS A 96 13.82 5.54 -2.01
N GLN A 97 14.15 5.86 -0.76
CA GLN A 97 15.42 6.51 -0.42
C GLN A 97 16.64 5.62 -0.74
N ARG A 98 16.57 4.33 -0.36
CA ARG A 98 17.63 3.36 -0.68
C ARG A 98 17.81 3.17 -2.19
N ILE A 99 16.72 3.05 -2.92
CA ILE A 99 16.74 2.93 -4.39
C ILE A 99 17.37 4.17 -5.04
N ALA A 100 17.11 5.37 -4.51
CA ALA A 100 17.74 6.60 -5.01
C ALA A 100 19.27 6.58 -4.81
N GLN A 101 19.76 5.91 -3.78
CA GLN A 101 21.18 5.70 -3.49
C GLN A 101 21.77 4.48 -4.22
N ARG A 102 20.96 3.74 -4.99
CA ARG A 102 21.30 2.45 -5.63
C ARG A 102 21.71 1.37 -4.62
N GLU A 103 21.10 1.41 -3.45
CA GLU A 103 21.31 0.45 -2.38
C GLU A 103 20.16 -0.53 -2.25
N GLY A 104 20.45 -1.75 -1.84
CA GLY A 104 19.46 -2.73 -1.43
C GLY A 104 18.97 -2.51 0.00
N GLY A 105 18.03 -3.35 0.44
CA GLY A 105 17.53 -3.28 1.81
C GLY A 105 16.58 -4.43 2.15
N ILE A 106 16.20 -4.48 3.42
CA ILE A 106 15.24 -5.45 3.96
C ILE A 106 14.07 -4.67 4.58
N ILE A 107 12.85 -4.98 4.14
CA ILE A 107 11.63 -4.53 4.78
C ILE A 107 11.15 -5.64 5.71
N TRP A 108 11.36 -5.46 7.01
CA TRP A 108 10.95 -6.43 8.02
C TRP A 108 9.53 -6.13 8.50
N HIS A 109 8.58 -6.91 8.03
CA HIS A 109 7.18 -6.81 8.42
C HIS A 109 6.68 -8.14 9.01
N THR A 110 5.89 -8.07 10.09
CA THR A 110 5.27 -9.25 10.73
C THR A 110 4.26 -9.91 9.80
N GLN A 111 3.87 -11.14 10.10
CA GLN A 111 2.78 -11.81 9.40
C GLN A 111 1.47 -11.02 9.52
N GLY A 112 0.68 -10.95 8.46
CA GLY A 112 -0.59 -10.18 8.45
C GLY A 112 -0.45 -8.66 8.36
N SER A 113 0.76 -8.12 8.24
CA SER A 113 1.01 -6.65 8.10
C SER A 113 0.68 -6.08 6.72
N GLY A 114 0.31 -6.94 5.74
CA GLY A 114 -0.01 -6.52 4.38
C GLY A 114 1.18 -6.45 3.43
N LYS A 115 2.18 -7.32 3.59
CA LYS A 115 3.39 -7.38 2.75
C LYS A 115 3.10 -7.39 1.25
N SER A 116 2.08 -8.15 0.82
CA SER A 116 1.72 -8.24 -0.61
C SER A 116 1.32 -6.88 -1.20
N LEU A 117 0.53 -6.09 -0.47
CA LEU A 117 0.19 -4.72 -0.92
C LEU A 117 1.40 -3.77 -0.86
N THR A 118 2.32 -3.97 0.09
CA THR A 118 3.59 -3.22 0.11
C THR A 118 4.39 -3.47 -1.17
N MET A 119 4.48 -4.74 -1.62
CA MET A 119 5.12 -5.07 -2.89
C MET A 119 4.42 -4.43 -4.10
N VAL A 120 3.08 -4.45 -4.13
CA VAL A 120 2.30 -3.80 -5.19
C VAL A 120 2.62 -2.31 -5.28
N TRP A 121 2.53 -1.57 -4.17
CA TRP A 121 2.81 -0.12 -4.17
C TRP A 121 4.24 0.20 -4.57
N LEU A 122 5.21 -0.57 -4.08
CA LEU A 122 6.62 -0.37 -4.45
C LEU A 122 6.88 -0.69 -5.92
N ALA A 123 6.33 -1.79 -6.43
CA ALA A 123 6.45 -2.17 -7.84
C ALA A 123 5.81 -1.14 -8.78
N LYS A 124 4.62 -0.65 -8.42
CA LYS A 124 3.93 0.41 -9.16
C LYS A 124 4.77 1.67 -9.19
N TRP A 125 5.26 2.13 -8.05
CA TRP A 125 6.11 3.31 -7.98
C TRP A 125 7.39 3.17 -8.80
N LEU A 126 8.07 2.01 -8.77
CA LEU A 126 9.26 1.73 -9.57
C LEU A 126 8.99 1.82 -11.07
N ARG A 127 7.87 1.28 -11.53
CA ARG A 127 7.46 1.34 -12.94
C ARG A 127 7.16 2.78 -13.37
N GLU A 128 6.36 3.49 -12.59
CA GLU A 128 5.89 4.84 -12.93
C GLU A 128 6.99 5.90 -12.84
N ASN A 129 7.88 5.80 -11.84
CA ASN A 129 8.85 6.86 -11.56
C ASN A 129 10.29 6.52 -12.00
N LYS A 130 10.60 5.25 -12.21
CA LYS A 130 11.96 4.81 -12.61
C LYS A 130 11.97 4.09 -13.96
N ASN A 131 10.81 3.93 -14.59
CA ASN A 131 10.66 3.09 -15.79
C ASN A 131 11.34 1.71 -15.62
N ALA A 132 11.25 1.16 -14.41
CA ALA A 132 11.95 -0.05 -14.04
C ALA A 132 11.15 -1.29 -14.41
N ARG A 133 11.86 -2.34 -14.77
CA ARG A 133 11.33 -3.70 -14.79
C ARG A 133 11.43 -4.26 -13.37
N VAL A 134 10.38 -4.90 -12.91
CA VAL A 134 10.33 -5.46 -11.55
C VAL A 134 10.22 -6.97 -11.63
N LEU A 135 11.17 -7.66 -11.02
CA LEU A 135 11.16 -9.11 -10.84
C LEU A 135 10.88 -9.42 -9.37
N ILE A 136 9.83 -10.19 -9.13
CA ILE A 136 9.49 -10.70 -7.81
C ILE A 136 9.93 -12.16 -7.77
N VAL A 137 10.73 -12.52 -6.77
CA VAL A 137 11.19 -13.89 -6.57
C VAL A 137 10.67 -14.41 -5.25
N THR A 138 10.04 -15.57 -5.28
CA THR A 138 9.55 -16.27 -4.08
C THR A 138 10.13 -17.67 -4.00
N ASP A 139 10.07 -18.26 -2.82
CA ASP A 139 10.56 -19.62 -2.55
C ASP A 139 9.46 -20.69 -2.61
N ARG A 140 8.19 -20.28 -2.85
CA ARG A 140 7.02 -21.18 -2.82
C ARG A 140 6.01 -20.82 -3.89
N THR A 141 5.52 -21.83 -4.58
CA THR A 141 4.50 -21.68 -5.64
C THR A 141 3.17 -21.11 -5.14
N GLU A 142 2.78 -21.43 -3.89
CA GLU A 142 1.57 -20.86 -3.28
C GLU A 142 1.68 -19.36 -3.05
N LEU A 143 2.90 -18.85 -2.78
CA LEU A 143 3.15 -17.41 -2.67
C LEU A 143 3.07 -16.72 -4.02
N ASP A 144 3.56 -17.33 -5.09
CA ASP A 144 3.44 -16.82 -6.46
C ASP A 144 1.97 -16.60 -6.82
N GLU A 145 1.12 -17.60 -6.54
CA GLU A 145 -0.32 -17.50 -6.81
C GLU A 145 -1.01 -16.42 -5.98
N GLN A 146 -0.61 -16.26 -4.72
CA GLN A 146 -1.14 -15.20 -3.88
C GLN A 146 -0.71 -13.82 -4.37
N ILE A 147 0.54 -13.67 -4.80
CA ILE A 147 1.06 -12.43 -5.35
C ILE A 147 0.34 -12.09 -6.64
N GLU A 148 0.24 -13.04 -7.58
CA GLU A 148 -0.48 -12.87 -8.83
C GLU A 148 -1.92 -12.42 -8.60
N LYS A 149 -2.65 -13.05 -7.68
CA LYS A 149 -4.02 -12.64 -7.31
C LYS A 149 -4.09 -11.22 -6.78
N VAL A 150 -3.14 -10.82 -5.93
CA VAL A 150 -3.12 -9.47 -5.36
C VAL A 150 -2.81 -8.43 -6.44
N PHE A 151 -1.84 -8.67 -7.32
CA PHE A 151 -1.51 -7.77 -8.41
C PHE A 151 -2.69 -7.66 -9.41
N ASN A 152 -3.25 -8.75 -9.84
CA ASN A 152 -4.42 -8.76 -10.72
C ASN A 152 -5.64 -8.09 -10.06
N GLY A 153 -5.82 -8.30 -8.75
CA GLY A 153 -6.88 -7.67 -7.96
C GLY A 153 -6.83 -6.15 -7.95
N VAL A 154 -5.64 -5.57 -8.08
CA VAL A 154 -5.43 -4.10 -8.15
C VAL A 154 -5.28 -3.58 -9.60
N GLY A 155 -5.49 -4.43 -10.59
CA GLY A 155 -5.41 -4.05 -12.01
C GLY A 155 -4.00 -4.01 -12.57
N GLU A 156 -3.02 -4.58 -11.87
CA GLU A 156 -1.64 -4.71 -12.33
C GLU A 156 -1.40 -6.10 -12.92
N SER A 157 -1.12 -6.17 -14.21
CA SER A 157 -0.79 -7.45 -14.87
C SER A 157 0.62 -7.87 -14.53
N ILE A 158 0.76 -9.05 -13.93
CA ILE A 158 2.05 -9.67 -13.63
C ILE A 158 2.21 -10.93 -14.45
N TYR A 159 3.36 -11.09 -15.10
CA TYR A 159 3.70 -12.29 -15.85
C TYR A 159 4.35 -13.32 -14.93
N ARG A 160 3.70 -14.45 -14.76
CA ARG A 160 4.23 -15.58 -13.99
C ARG A 160 5.00 -16.50 -14.92
N THR A 161 6.28 -16.67 -14.63
CA THR A 161 7.17 -17.54 -15.40
C THR A 161 6.89 -19.00 -15.13
N LYS A 162 7.01 -19.83 -16.18
CA LYS A 162 6.72 -21.28 -16.11
C LYS A 162 7.95 -22.13 -15.87
N SER A 163 9.13 -21.59 -16.19
CA SER A 163 10.42 -22.28 -16.05
C SER A 163 11.57 -21.29 -16.04
N GLY A 164 12.77 -21.73 -15.68
CA GLY A 164 13.98 -20.89 -15.76
C GLY A 164 14.30 -20.45 -17.19
N ALA A 165 14.03 -21.27 -18.19
CA ALA A 165 14.17 -20.90 -19.62
C ALA A 165 13.21 -19.78 -19.99
N ASP A 166 11.93 -19.91 -19.61
CA ASP A 166 10.91 -18.89 -19.83
C ASP A 166 11.26 -17.55 -19.14
N LEU A 167 11.82 -17.61 -17.94
CA LEU A 167 12.33 -16.41 -17.25
C LEU A 167 13.44 -15.74 -18.06
N LEU A 168 14.44 -16.50 -18.51
CA LEU A 168 15.53 -15.96 -19.30
C LEU A 168 15.07 -15.34 -20.62
N ASP A 169 14.17 -16.02 -21.33
CA ASP A 169 13.58 -15.51 -22.57
C ASP A 169 12.79 -14.22 -22.31
N THR A 170 11.96 -14.20 -21.26
CA THR A 170 11.19 -13.00 -20.86
C THR A 170 12.11 -11.83 -20.50
N LEU A 171 13.19 -12.09 -19.78
CA LEU A 171 14.16 -11.05 -19.42
C LEU A 171 14.88 -10.50 -20.68
N ASN A 172 15.23 -11.33 -21.62
CA ASN A 172 15.93 -10.95 -22.85
C ASN A 172 15.03 -10.19 -23.84
N GLN A 173 13.76 -10.55 -23.94
CA GLN A 173 12.81 -9.93 -24.87
C GLN A 173 12.30 -8.56 -24.43
N HIS A 174 12.51 -8.16 -23.16
CA HIS A 174 12.03 -6.90 -22.60
C HIS A 174 10.52 -6.63 -22.74
N THR A 175 9.71 -7.68 -22.93
CA THR A 175 8.27 -7.56 -23.21
C THR A 175 7.43 -7.30 -21.96
N GLN A 176 7.87 -7.79 -20.81
CA GLN A 176 7.13 -7.68 -19.55
C GLN A 176 7.82 -6.72 -18.58
N SER A 177 7.04 -5.82 -18.00
CA SER A 177 7.54 -4.86 -17.00
C SER A 177 7.44 -5.37 -15.56
N LEU A 178 6.58 -6.37 -15.31
CA LEU A 178 6.36 -6.97 -14.01
C LEU A 178 6.34 -8.49 -14.16
N ILE A 179 7.27 -9.18 -13.49
CA ILE A 179 7.55 -10.60 -13.64
C ILE A 179 7.56 -11.26 -12.27
N CYS A 180 7.01 -12.47 -12.16
CA CYS A 180 7.12 -13.35 -10.99
C CYS A 180 7.62 -14.73 -11.40
#